data_fe869d5137198a1e08fd5140fbaf5ad8
#
_entry.id   fe869d5137198a1e08fd5140fbaf5ad8
#
_cell.length_a   1.000
_cell.length_b   1.000
_cell.length_c   1.000
_cell.angle_alpha   90.00
_cell.angle_beta   90.00
_cell.angle_gamma   90.00
#
_symmetry.space_group_name_H-M   'P 1'
#
loop_
_entity.id
_entity.type
_entity.pdbx_description
1 polymer ?
#
loop_
_entity_poly.entity_id
_entity_poly.type
_entity_poly.pdbx_seq_one_letter_code
_entity_poly.pdbx_strand_id
1 'polypeptide(L)'
;MQPGTNSIERLKAEKDGLDIQAEIEELAAQHGGWETMDAATRERLKWIGTFYRKPTPGQFMMRIRITGGQATSAQLRALAAISSRQGNGILDVTTRQQLELRAIQISSVPEIMQALEGADLTSLQTGMDNVRNVNTCPLSGLTRTELLNAAPVGEELTRLFLRNKEFTNLPRKFNVTITGCLENCTHTETQDVGMTPAVRRSDGMPGFNVAVGGKMGSGGMTVAQPLNVFVEPHEAARLTGAIILLFRDEGSREQRSRARLAFLIEDWGIERFRAELEYRWGMPLQPAQRDVRLTTQTDHLGVQRQQQPDLWSVGLCIPTGRVNSQGLAELARLSEVYGTGHVRLTPGQNAVLVNVPGNRVAPLLAEPLLKELSPEPHPFTRGMVTCIGTDYCNLALIETKATGKDLAERLARRFPSAEPLTMHWSGCPAGCGNHQAADIGFQGTKARIDGDVVDAVSIFIGGRTGPDARPAEKLMDLLPVDMLDDVLPLLISNLETLKKVRRVPEAEESVLMVPALP
;
A
#
# COMPACT_ATOMS: atom_id res chain seq x y z
N MET A 1 -16.83 21.18 25.31
CA MET A 1 -16.46 19.84 24.78
C MET A 1 -17.45 18.82 25.33
N GLN A 2 -18.12 18.08 24.45
CA GLN A 2 -19.08 17.07 24.90
C GLN A 2 -18.35 15.92 25.61
N PRO A 3 -18.90 15.38 26.71
CA PRO A 3 -18.35 14.21 27.38
C PRO A 3 -18.48 13.01 26.44
N GLY A 4 -17.34 12.45 25.98
CA GLY A 4 -17.30 11.29 25.07
C GLY A 4 -16.28 11.38 23.94
N THR A 5 -15.72 12.54 23.65
CA THR A 5 -14.72 12.72 22.58
C THR A 5 -13.48 11.88 22.84
N ASN A 6 -13.07 11.07 21.85
CA ASN A 6 -11.88 10.22 21.99
C ASN A 6 -10.61 11.06 22.20
N SER A 7 -9.58 10.45 22.80
CA SER A 7 -8.33 11.15 23.18
C SER A 7 -7.61 11.81 22.01
N ILE A 8 -7.73 11.25 20.81
CA ILE A 8 -7.09 11.82 19.61
C ILE A 8 -7.82 13.08 19.12
N GLU A 9 -9.16 13.11 19.21
CA GLU A 9 -9.92 14.32 18.86
C GLU A 9 -9.61 15.47 19.85
N ARG A 10 -9.44 15.17 21.13
CA ARG A 10 -8.96 16.17 22.12
C ARG A 10 -7.59 16.70 21.75
N LEU A 11 -6.65 15.82 21.42
CA LEU A 11 -5.31 16.18 20.99
C LEU A 11 -5.29 17.08 19.74
N LYS A 12 -6.16 16.79 18.76
CA LYS A 12 -6.31 17.60 17.54
C LYS A 12 -6.97 18.96 17.81
N ALA A 13 -7.88 19.04 18.79
CA ALA A 13 -8.51 20.30 19.19
C ALA A 13 -7.56 21.24 19.92
N GLU A 14 -6.54 20.71 20.61
CA GLU A 14 -5.52 21.52 21.29
C GLU A 14 -4.54 22.17 20.31
N LYS A 15 -4.15 21.44 19.24
CA LYS A 15 -3.10 21.86 18.31
C LYS A 15 -3.15 21.04 17.03
N ASP A 16 -2.97 21.69 15.87
CA ASP A 16 -2.82 20.97 14.61
C ASP A 16 -1.59 20.05 14.65
N GLY A 17 -1.75 18.84 14.10
CA GLY A 17 -0.69 17.84 14.17
C GLY A 17 0.58 18.22 13.41
N LEU A 18 0.49 19.06 12.36
CA LEU A 18 1.68 19.54 11.63
C LEU A 18 2.49 20.58 12.41
N ASP A 19 1.90 21.25 13.40
CA ASP A 19 2.61 22.26 14.18
C ASP A 19 3.78 21.67 14.97
N ILE A 20 3.80 20.35 15.23
CA ILE A 20 4.93 19.63 15.83
C ILE A 20 6.24 19.79 15.02
N GLN A 21 6.14 20.09 13.71
CA GLN A 21 7.33 20.31 12.87
C GLN A 21 8.18 21.48 13.39
N ALA A 22 7.54 22.54 13.90
CA ALA A 22 8.25 23.68 14.45
C ALA A 22 8.98 23.39 15.79
N GLU A 23 8.60 22.32 16.47
CA GLU A 23 9.15 21.93 17.78
C GLU A 23 10.19 20.82 17.66
N ILE A 24 10.40 20.27 16.46
CA ILE A 24 11.21 19.05 16.31
C ILE A 24 12.68 19.25 16.69
N GLU A 25 13.25 20.44 16.48
CA GLU A 25 14.64 20.76 16.87
C GLU A 25 14.78 20.78 18.39
N GLU A 26 13.82 21.38 19.11
CA GLU A 26 13.80 21.41 20.57
C GLU A 26 13.64 19.99 21.14
N LEU A 27 12.69 19.21 20.59
CA LEU A 27 12.48 17.82 20.99
C LEU A 27 13.72 16.94 20.73
N ALA A 28 14.43 17.19 19.64
CA ALA A 28 15.66 16.49 19.29
C ALA A 28 16.84 16.83 20.21
N ALA A 29 16.90 18.07 20.70
CA ALA A 29 17.96 18.54 21.58
C ALA A 29 17.81 18.09 23.06
N GLN A 30 16.64 17.61 23.46
CA GLN A 30 16.38 17.13 24.81
C GLN A 30 17.11 15.81 25.08
N HIS A 31 18.09 15.81 26.01
CA HIS A 31 18.82 14.62 26.42
C HIS A 31 17.89 13.59 27.09
N GLY A 32 17.93 12.32 26.62
CA GLY A 32 17.04 11.27 27.09
C GLY A 32 15.61 11.39 26.56
N GLY A 33 15.41 12.21 25.55
CA GLY A 33 14.14 12.78 25.08
C GLY A 33 12.97 11.87 24.82
N TRP A 34 13.18 10.57 24.56
CA TRP A 34 12.05 9.68 24.30
C TRP A 34 11.36 9.21 25.59
N GLU A 35 12.09 9.04 26.71
CA GLU A 35 11.54 8.56 27.98
C GLU A 35 10.69 9.62 28.64
N THR A 36 11.11 10.86 28.56
CA THR A 36 10.40 12.02 29.11
C THR A 36 9.30 12.55 28.20
N MET A 37 9.28 12.13 26.93
CA MET A 37 8.28 12.53 25.96
C MET A 37 6.89 12.07 26.36
N ASP A 38 5.95 12.98 26.48
CA ASP A 38 4.57 12.67 26.81
C ASP A 38 3.83 11.90 25.69
N ALA A 39 2.69 11.32 26.02
CA ALA A 39 1.90 10.54 25.09
C ALA A 39 1.33 11.40 23.94
N ALA A 40 0.98 12.66 24.20
CA ALA A 40 0.43 13.57 23.20
C ALA A 40 1.49 13.92 22.14
N THR A 41 2.70 14.22 22.55
CA THR A 41 3.85 14.48 21.67
C THR A 41 4.17 13.26 20.81
N ARG A 42 4.22 12.05 21.40
CA ARG A 42 4.41 10.79 20.63
C ARG A 42 3.32 10.57 19.58
N GLU A 43 2.08 10.94 19.87
CA GLU A 43 0.99 10.84 18.89
C GLU A 43 1.13 11.91 17.80
N ARG A 44 1.49 13.17 18.13
CA ARG A 44 1.69 14.26 17.17
C ARG A 44 2.85 14.02 16.22
N LEU A 45 3.95 13.41 16.65
CA LEU A 45 5.08 13.04 15.79
C LEU A 45 4.65 12.20 14.58
N LYS A 46 3.55 11.48 14.66
CA LYS A 46 3.02 10.69 13.54
C LYS A 46 2.53 11.54 12.37
N TRP A 47 2.19 12.83 12.58
CA TRP A 47 1.85 13.77 11.49
C TRP A 47 3.06 14.08 10.60
N ILE A 48 4.24 14.13 11.20
CA ILE A 48 5.52 14.29 10.47
C ILE A 48 6.16 12.94 10.08
N GLY A 49 5.38 11.85 10.16
CA GLY A 49 5.82 10.52 9.72
C GLY A 49 6.78 9.81 10.67
N THR A 50 6.96 10.30 11.89
CA THR A 50 7.84 9.72 12.91
C THR A 50 7.01 8.95 13.93
N PHE A 51 7.33 7.67 14.13
CA PHE A 51 6.53 6.76 14.96
C PHE A 51 7.38 6.11 16.03
N TYR A 52 7.07 6.36 17.29
CA TYR A 52 7.66 5.64 18.42
C TYR A 52 7.38 4.13 18.34
N ARG A 53 8.37 3.30 18.67
CA ARG A 53 8.28 1.84 18.61
C ARG A 53 8.60 1.18 19.95
N LYS A 54 7.60 0.54 20.57
CA LYS A 54 7.74 -0.18 21.83
C LYS A 54 8.74 -1.35 21.77
N PRO A 55 8.78 -2.14 20.66
CA PRO A 55 9.74 -3.26 20.56
C PRO A 55 11.21 -2.81 20.53
N THR A 56 11.46 -1.56 20.12
CA THR A 56 12.80 -0.95 20.07
C THR A 56 12.78 0.35 20.86
N PRO A 57 12.83 0.30 22.21
CA PRO A 57 12.75 1.49 23.06
C PRO A 57 13.81 2.54 22.70
N GLY A 58 13.44 3.80 22.66
CA GLY A 58 14.31 4.90 22.23
C GLY A 58 14.43 5.08 20.72
N GLN A 59 13.90 4.16 19.95
CA GLN A 59 13.98 4.21 18.49
C GLN A 59 12.62 4.49 17.86
N PHE A 60 12.67 5.14 16.70
CA PHE A 60 11.51 5.51 15.91
C PHE A 60 11.58 4.89 14.52
N MET A 61 10.45 4.74 13.90
CA MET A 61 10.31 4.50 12.47
C MET A 61 9.94 5.79 11.78
N MET A 62 10.52 6.08 10.63
CA MET A 62 10.09 7.17 9.78
C MET A 62 9.54 6.62 8.47
N ARG A 63 8.34 7.06 8.06
CA ARG A 63 7.70 6.67 6.82
C ARG A 63 7.84 7.77 5.79
N ILE A 64 8.34 7.40 4.61
CA ILE A 64 8.64 8.33 3.53
C ILE A 64 7.52 8.27 2.49
N ARG A 65 7.00 9.43 2.08
CA ARG A 65 6.01 9.54 1.02
C ARG A 65 6.70 9.36 -0.34
N ILE A 66 6.16 8.46 -1.15
CA ILE A 66 6.59 8.21 -2.53
C ILE A 66 5.31 8.03 -3.34
N THR A 67 4.79 9.12 -3.91
CA THR A 67 3.52 9.12 -4.63
C THR A 67 3.57 8.15 -5.80
N GLY A 68 2.58 7.26 -5.92
CA GLY A 68 2.52 6.21 -6.94
C GLY A 68 3.71 5.25 -6.94
N GLY A 69 4.52 5.23 -5.87
CA GLY A 69 5.73 4.42 -5.78
C GLY A 69 6.86 4.88 -6.71
N GLN A 70 6.78 6.07 -7.29
CA GLN A 70 7.76 6.58 -8.27
C GLN A 70 8.95 7.22 -7.57
N ALA A 71 10.13 6.60 -7.69
CA ALA A 71 11.36 7.10 -7.10
C ALA A 71 12.47 7.24 -8.14
N THR A 72 13.34 8.22 -7.94
CA THR A 72 14.59 8.38 -8.70
C THR A 72 15.73 7.65 -8.00
N SER A 73 16.79 7.35 -8.76
CA SER A 73 18.03 6.78 -8.21
C SER A 73 18.64 7.67 -7.12
N ALA A 74 18.61 9.00 -7.32
CA ALA A 74 19.09 9.97 -6.33
C ALA A 74 18.30 9.88 -5.01
N GLN A 75 16.98 9.76 -5.08
CA GLN A 75 16.13 9.56 -3.90
C GLN A 75 16.44 8.25 -3.19
N LEU A 76 16.61 7.15 -3.92
CA LEU A 76 16.96 5.85 -3.33
C LEU A 76 18.35 5.88 -2.67
N ARG A 77 19.34 6.56 -3.28
CA ARG A 77 20.68 6.77 -2.68
C ARG A 77 20.60 7.58 -1.40
N ALA A 78 19.80 8.65 -1.39
CA ALA A 78 19.58 9.46 -0.18
C ALA A 78 18.95 8.60 0.95
N LEU A 79 17.92 7.82 0.64
CA LEU A 79 17.28 6.92 1.63
C LEU A 79 18.21 5.81 2.11
N ALA A 80 19.03 5.23 1.23
CA ALA A 80 20.04 4.25 1.59
C ALA A 80 21.10 4.85 2.53
N ALA A 81 21.56 6.08 2.24
CA ALA A 81 22.53 6.79 3.07
C ALA A 81 21.96 7.15 4.45
N ILE A 82 20.72 7.66 4.51
CA ILE A 82 20.01 7.95 5.77
C ILE A 82 19.86 6.67 6.59
N SER A 83 19.35 5.58 5.99
CA SER A 83 19.17 4.31 6.69
C SER A 83 20.47 3.73 7.24
N SER A 84 21.58 3.86 6.49
CA SER A 84 22.90 3.37 6.91
C SER A 84 23.53 4.20 8.03
N ARG A 85 23.35 5.53 8.01
CA ARG A 85 24.03 6.45 8.94
C ARG A 85 23.24 6.74 10.22
N GLN A 86 21.90 6.87 10.07
CA GLN A 86 21.00 7.36 11.11
C GLN A 86 19.95 6.32 11.53
N GLY A 87 19.91 5.17 10.87
CA GLY A 87 19.08 4.01 11.17
C GLY A 87 19.90 2.76 11.42
N ASN A 88 19.29 1.61 11.21
CA ASN A 88 19.95 0.30 11.34
C ASN A 88 20.28 -0.37 10.00
N GLY A 89 20.24 0.36 8.90
CA GLY A 89 20.51 -0.16 7.56
C GLY A 89 19.36 -0.98 6.96
N ILE A 90 18.19 -1.05 7.61
CA ILE A 90 17.01 -1.80 7.15
C ILE A 90 15.94 -0.82 6.67
N LEU A 91 15.35 -1.14 5.51
CA LEU A 91 14.17 -0.46 4.98
C LEU A 91 13.10 -1.50 4.62
N ASP A 92 11.84 -1.10 4.78
CA ASP A 92 10.71 -1.93 4.39
C ASP A 92 9.87 -1.21 3.31
N VAL A 93 9.65 -1.87 2.18
CA VAL A 93 8.67 -1.47 1.18
C VAL A 93 7.27 -1.80 1.71
N THR A 94 6.37 -0.84 1.64
CA THR A 94 5.02 -1.00 2.20
C THR A 94 3.99 -1.39 1.15
N THR A 95 2.85 -1.92 1.59
CA THR A 95 1.67 -2.18 0.74
C THR A 95 1.03 -0.89 0.18
N ARG A 96 1.63 0.28 0.44
CA ARG A 96 1.25 1.59 -0.11
C ARG A 96 2.37 2.24 -0.90
N GLN A 97 3.27 1.44 -1.48
CA GLN A 97 4.34 1.93 -2.35
C GLN A 97 5.27 2.95 -1.67
N GLN A 98 5.47 2.83 -0.35
CA GLN A 98 6.33 3.71 0.44
C GLN A 98 7.54 2.95 0.98
N LEU A 99 8.54 3.68 1.46
CA LEU A 99 9.64 3.14 2.24
C LEU A 99 9.53 3.57 3.71
N GLU A 100 9.90 2.67 4.60
CA GLU A 100 10.00 2.93 6.04
C GLU A 100 11.44 2.74 6.49
N LEU A 101 12.02 3.81 7.11
CA LEU A 101 13.30 3.79 7.80
C LEU A 101 13.14 3.24 9.20
N ARG A 102 14.12 2.46 9.68
CA ARG A 102 14.09 1.78 10.98
C ARG A 102 15.13 2.30 11.93
N ALA A 103 14.86 2.17 13.23
CA ALA A 103 15.80 2.46 14.33
C ALA A 103 16.33 3.91 14.34
N ILE A 104 15.50 4.88 13.97
CA ILE A 104 15.84 6.31 13.97
C ILE A 104 15.85 6.84 15.40
N GLN A 105 16.88 7.59 15.76
CA GLN A 105 16.93 8.36 17.02
C GLN A 105 16.16 9.67 16.84
N ILE A 106 15.45 10.13 17.90
CA ILE A 106 14.73 11.42 17.84
C ILE A 106 15.67 12.59 17.53
N SER A 107 16.90 12.57 18.05
CA SER A 107 17.94 13.56 17.78
C SER A 107 18.35 13.67 16.32
N SER A 108 18.14 12.62 15.52
CA SER A 108 18.49 12.63 14.09
C SER A 108 17.32 13.09 13.21
N VAL A 109 16.10 13.23 13.75
CA VAL A 109 14.91 13.55 12.93
C VAL A 109 15.02 14.87 12.18
N PRO A 110 15.52 16.00 12.78
CA PRO A 110 15.69 17.24 12.04
C PRO A 110 16.62 17.12 10.83
N GLU A 111 17.79 16.50 11.03
CA GLU A 111 18.76 16.26 9.95
C GLU A 111 18.18 15.36 8.85
N ILE A 112 17.46 14.30 9.22
CA ILE A 112 16.79 13.42 8.27
C ILE A 112 15.73 14.19 7.47
N MET A 113 14.91 15.02 8.11
CA MET A 113 13.89 15.82 7.41
C MET A 113 14.53 16.79 6.41
N GLN A 114 15.65 17.42 6.76
CA GLN A 114 16.41 18.28 5.86
C GLN A 114 17.01 17.49 4.68
N ALA A 115 17.57 16.31 4.93
CA ALA A 115 18.10 15.43 3.89
C ALA A 115 17.02 14.94 2.94
N LEU A 116 15.81 14.63 3.45
CA LEU A 116 14.66 14.28 2.65
C LEU A 116 14.21 15.43 1.75
N GLU A 117 14.11 16.64 2.30
CA GLU A 117 13.75 17.84 1.55
C GLU A 117 14.76 18.13 0.42
N GLY A 118 16.06 17.99 0.71
CA GLY A 118 17.12 18.10 -0.28
C GLY A 118 17.07 17.05 -1.40
N ALA A 119 16.37 15.94 -1.18
CA ALA A 119 16.13 14.88 -2.17
C ALA A 119 14.72 14.95 -2.80
N ASP A 120 13.98 16.03 -2.60
CA ASP A 120 12.56 16.16 -3.00
C ASP A 120 11.68 15.02 -2.46
N LEU A 121 11.90 14.65 -1.20
CA LEU A 121 11.13 13.67 -0.45
C LEU A 121 10.56 14.29 0.82
N THR A 122 9.57 13.63 1.39
CA THR A 122 8.98 14.07 2.67
C THR A 122 8.42 12.90 3.46
N SER A 123 8.40 13.02 4.78
CA SER A 123 7.70 12.12 5.70
C SER A 123 6.34 12.68 6.16
N LEU A 124 6.04 13.94 5.82
CA LEU A 124 4.85 14.65 6.30
C LEU A 124 3.55 13.94 5.95
N GLN A 125 2.59 13.97 6.86
CA GLN A 125 1.23 13.44 6.73
C GLN A 125 1.16 11.95 6.35
N THR A 126 2.22 11.17 6.58
CA THR A 126 2.23 9.73 6.30
C THR A 126 1.63 8.90 7.43
N GLY A 127 1.34 9.51 8.56
CA GLY A 127 0.76 8.89 9.74
C GLY A 127 -0.55 9.52 10.21
N MET A 128 -1.09 9.01 11.28
CA MET A 128 -2.28 9.51 11.99
C MET A 128 -3.51 9.70 11.10
N ASP A 129 -4.32 10.71 11.35
CA ASP A 129 -5.60 10.96 10.68
C ASP A 129 -5.41 11.90 9.47
N ASN A 130 -4.60 11.45 8.51
CA ASN A 130 -4.23 12.14 7.30
C ASN A 130 -4.52 11.30 6.05
N VAL A 131 -4.46 11.95 4.90
CA VAL A 131 -4.39 11.28 3.60
C VAL A 131 -3.05 10.55 3.51
N ARG A 132 -3.12 9.24 3.25
CA ARG A 132 -1.94 8.38 3.12
C ARG A 132 -1.27 8.58 1.76
N ASN A 133 -0.23 7.79 1.49
CA ASN A 133 0.34 7.81 0.15
C ASN A 133 -0.76 7.55 -0.89
N VAL A 134 -0.75 8.32 -1.96
CA VAL A 134 -1.63 8.08 -3.11
C VAL A 134 -1.01 6.96 -3.93
N ASN A 135 -1.74 5.87 -4.11
CA ASN A 135 -1.29 4.75 -4.91
C ASN A 135 -1.74 4.91 -6.36
N THR A 136 -0.85 4.59 -7.28
CA THR A 136 -1.17 4.44 -8.70
C THR A 136 -0.59 3.12 -9.21
N CYS A 137 -0.95 2.71 -10.45
CA CYS A 137 -0.21 1.62 -11.07
C CYS A 137 1.30 1.96 -11.07
N PRO A 138 2.20 1.10 -10.60
CA PRO A 138 3.62 1.39 -10.59
C PRO A 138 4.18 1.64 -12.00
N LEU A 139 3.59 1.02 -13.03
CA LEU A 139 3.94 1.24 -14.43
C LEU A 139 3.03 2.24 -15.14
N SER A 140 2.37 3.15 -14.40
CA SER A 140 1.55 4.21 -14.99
C SER A 140 2.40 5.08 -15.94
N GLY A 141 1.92 5.29 -17.16
CA GLY A 141 2.63 5.94 -18.27
C GLY A 141 3.60 5.03 -19.04
N LEU A 142 3.73 3.76 -18.64
CA LEU A 142 4.71 2.82 -19.20
C LEU A 142 4.10 1.50 -19.67
N THR A 143 3.09 1.00 -18.99
CA THR A 143 2.51 -0.30 -19.32
C THR A 143 1.63 -0.25 -20.56
N ARG A 144 1.64 -1.33 -21.35
CA ARG A 144 0.80 -1.47 -22.55
C ARG A 144 -0.67 -1.79 -22.20
N THR A 145 -0.93 -2.14 -20.95
CA THR A 145 -2.25 -2.51 -20.44
C THR A 145 -2.88 -1.37 -19.64
N GLU A 146 -2.69 -0.12 -20.06
CA GLU A 146 -3.37 1.02 -19.45
C GLU A 146 -4.21 1.80 -20.46
N LEU A 147 -5.34 2.32 -19.99
CA LEU A 147 -6.18 3.23 -20.75
C LEU A 147 -5.61 4.65 -20.76
N LEU A 148 -5.06 5.08 -19.63
CA LEU A 148 -4.52 6.42 -19.41
C LEU A 148 -3.50 6.44 -18.27
N ASN A 149 -2.57 7.39 -18.33
CA ASN A 149 -1.57 7.60 -17.27
C ASN A 149 -2.21 8.30 -16.06
N ALA A 150 -2.34 7.57 -14.94
CA ALA A 150 -2.91 8.10 -13.69
C ALA A 150 -1.87 8.78 -12.78
N ALA A 151 -0.57 8.67 -13.04
CA ALA A 151 0.47 9.21 -12.16
C ALA A 151 0.36 10.73 -11.96
N PRO A 152 0.15 11.57 -13.00
CA PRO A 152 -0.01 13.01 -12.81
C PRO A 152 -1.18 13.39 -11.90
N VAL A 153 -2.29 12.63 -11.93
CA VAL A 153 -3.45 12.84 -11.04
C VAL A 153 -3.07 12.55 -9.58
N GLY A 154 -2.30 11.49 -9.34
CA GLY A 154 -1.79 11.15 -8.01
C GLY A 154 -0.86 12.22 -7.45
N GLU A 155 0.00 12.80 -8.29
CA GLU A 155 0.89 13.92 -7.93
C GLU A 155 0.10 15.21 -7.64
N GLU A 156 -0.88 15.53 -8.48
CA GLU A 156 -1.74 16.70 -8.29
C GLU A 156 -2.53 16.60 -6.98
N LEU A 157 -3.11 15.44 -6.69
CA LEU A 157 -3.79 15.20 -5.42
C LEU A 157 -2.81 15.33 -4.23
N THR A 158 -1.59 14.81 -4.36
CA THR A 158 -0.57 14.93 -3.30
C THR A 158 -0.23 16.40 -3.04
N ARG A 159 -0.04 17.21 -4.09
CA ARG A 159 0.19 18.67 -3.95
C ARG A 159 -0.98 19.41 -3.31
N LEU A 160 -2.22 18.97 -3.57
CA LEU A 160 -3.43 19.57 -3.02
C LEU A 160 -3.47 19.47 -1.48
N PHE A 161 -3.18 18.30 -0.91
CA PHE A 161 -3.33 18.08 0.53
C PHE A 161 -2.04 18.21 1.35
N LEU A 162 -0.86 18.08 0.72
CA LEU A 162 0.41 18.12 1.44
C LEU A 162 0.67 19.51 2.00
N ARG A 163 1.01 19.58 3.30
CA ARG A 163 1.21 20.81 4.07
C ARG A 163 -0.05 21.71 4.17
N ASN A 164 -1.19 21.23 3.70
CA ASN A 164 -2.46 21.97 3.79
C ASN A 164 -3.24 21.52 5.04
N LYS A 165 -3.43 22.45 5.98
CA LYS A 165 -4.11 22.19 7.25
C LYS A 165 -5.59 21.80 7.10
N GLU A 166 -6.23 22.10 5.98
CA GLU A 166 -7.57 21.61 5.71
C GLU A 166 -7.67 20.09 5.64
N PHE A 167 -6.54 19.39 5.37
CA PHE A 167 -6.46 17.94 5.22
C PHE A 167 -5.75 17.22 6.39
N THR A 168 -5.42 17.93 7.48
CA THR A 168 -4.66 17.36 8.61
C THR A 168 -5.53 16.87 9.76
N ASN A 169 -6.82 17.24 9.77
CA ASN A 169 -7.78 16.92 10.82
C ASN A 169 -8.92 16.04 10.30
N LEU A 170 -8.60 14.90 9.69
CA LEU A 170 -9.61 13.94 9.27
C LEU A 170 -10.12 13.12 10.47
N PRO A 171 -11.35 12.56 10.45
CA PRO A 171 -11.82 11.64 11.49
C PRO A 171 -10.93 10.41 11.66
N ARG A 172 -10.32 9.94 10.56
CA ARG A 172 -9.42 8.78 10.51
C ARG A 172 -8.50 8.85 9.30
N LYS A 173 -7.48 7.97 9.25
CA LYS A 173 -6.64 7.78 8.06
C LYS A 173 -7.49 7.62 6.81
N PHE A 174 -7.03 8.19 5.71
CA PHE A 174 -7.71 8.15 4.42
C PHE A 174 -6.77 7.58 3.34
N ASN A 175 -7.20 6.56 2.62
CA ASN A 175 -6.42 5.90 1.58
C ASN A 175 -7.03 6.18 0.21
N VAL A 176 -6.19 6.51 -0.75
CA VAL A 176 -6.60 6.78 -2.14
C VAL A 176 -5.79 5.92 -3.10
N THR A 177 -6.47 5.36 -4.07
CA THR A 177 -5.85 4.70 -5.22
C THR A 177 -6.50 5.19 -6.51
N ILE A 178 -5.68 5.61 -7.47
CA ILE A 178 -6.11 6.06 -8.79
C ILE A 178 -5.33 5.27 -9.83
N THR A 179 -6.01 4.50 -10.67
CA THR A 179 -5.34 3.69 -11.69
C THR A 179 -5.99 3.82 -13.05
N GLY A 180 -5.15 3.97 -14.08
CA GLY A 180 -5.56 3.83 -15.48
C GLY A 180 -5.25 2.45 -16.06
N CYS A 181 -4.59 1.58 -15.30
CA CYS A 181 -4.27 0.22 -15.67
C CYS A 181 -5.54 -0.63 -15.76
N LEU A 182 -5.66 -1.41 -16.83
CA LEU A 182 -6.80 -2.31 -17.04
C LEU A 182 -6.76 -3.53 -16.09
N GLU A 183 -5.56 -3.93 -15.67
CA GLU A 183 -5.31 -4.97 -14.69
C GLU A 183 -5.27 -4.35 -13.29
N ASN A 184 -6.10 -4.82 -12.38
CA ASN A 184 -6.21 -4.22 -11.04
C ASN A 184 -5.00 -4.55 -10.15
N CYS A 185 -3.88 -3.86 -10.37
CA CYS A 185 -2.62 -4.05 -9.65
C CYS A 185 -2.53 -3.25 -8.32
N THR A 186 -3.51 -2.40 -8.01
CA THR A 186 -3.43 -1.45 -6.89
C THR A 186 -4.49 -1.64 -5.82
N HIS A 187 -5.34 -2.66 -5.93
CA HIS A 187 -6.38 -3.04 -4.96
C HIS A 187 -7.32 -1.87 -4.63
N THR A 188 -7.88 -1.22 -5.68
CA THR A 188 -8.78 -0.06 -5.57
C THR A 188 -9.98 -0.33 -4.66
N GLU A 189 -10.49 -1.54 -4.64
CA GLU A 189 -11.69 -1.98 -3.92
C GLU A 189 -11.53 -1.92 -2.39
N THR A 190 -10.31 -1.80 -1.89
CA THR A 190 -10.02 -1.78 -0.45
C THR A 190 -9.66 -0.39 0.08
N GLN A 191 -9.85 0.64 -0.73
CA GLN A 191 -9.44 2.01 -0.41
C GLN A 191 -10.66 2.90 -0.07
N ASP A 192 -10.43 3.98 0.69
CA ASP A 192 -11.50 4.94 1.02
C ASP A 192 -12.04 5.61 -0.26
N VAL A 193 -11.14 5.90 -1.22
CA VAL A 193 -11.48 6.26 -2.61
C VAL A 193 -10.67 5.39 -3.56
N GLY A 194 -11.36 4.72 -4.48
CA GLY A 194 -10.79 3.98 -5.60
C GLY A 194 -11.26 4.56 -6.92
N MET A 195 -10.34 4.90 -7.82
CA MET A 195 -10.64 5.32 -9.19
C MET A 195 -10.10 4.30 -10.18
N THR A 196 -10.96 3.83 -11.07
CA THR A 196 -10.67 2.76 -12.03
C THR A 196 -10.94 3.23 -13.46
N PRO A 197 -10.20 2.70 -14.47
CA PRO A 197 -10.33 3.16 -15.84
C PRO A 197 -11.73 2.93 -16.41
N ALA A 198 -12.26 3.96 -17.05
CA ALA A 198 -13.55 3.93 -17.71
C ALA A 198 -13.55 4.75 -18.99
N VAL A 199 -14.43 4.40 -19.93
CA VAL A 199 -14.58 5.11 -21.20
C VAL A 199 -15.98 5.69 -21.31
N ARG A 200 -16.07 6.99 -21.55
CA ARG A 200 -17.34 7.70 -21.75
C ARG A 200 -18.01 7.18 -23.03
N ARG A 201 -19.26 6.77 -22.92
CA ARG A 201 -19.99 6.09 -24.01
C ARG A 201 -20.29 6.99 -25.19
N SER A 202 -20.44 8.30 -24.96
CA SER A 202 -20.87 9.24 -25.99
C SER A 202 -19.76 9.56 -27.03
N ASP A 203 -18.50 9.59 -26.61
CA ASP A 203 -17.38 10.08 -27.43
C ASP A 203 -16.08 9.29 -27.27
N GLY A 204 -16.08 8.25 -26.41
CA GLY A 204 -14.88 7.45 -26.19
C GLY A 204 -13.84 8.10 -25.26
N MET A 205 -14.14 9.24 -24.63
CA MET A 205 -13.21 9.94 -23.73
C MET A 205 -12.79 9.02 -22.55
N PRO A 206 -11.48 8.83 -22.32
CA PRO A 206 -10.99 8.07 -21.18
C PRO A 206 -11.10 8.88 -19.88
N GLY A 207 -11.38 8.21 -18.80
CA GLY A 207 -11.47 8.80 -17.46
C GLY A 207 -11.59 7.70 -16.41
N PHE A 208 -12.19 8.03 -15.27
CA PHE A 208 -12.30 7.12 -14.15
C PHE A 208 -13.75 6.97 -13.66
N ASN A 209 -14.15 5.74 -13.37
CA ASN A 209 -15.26 5.49 -12.46
C ASN A 209 -14.78 5.55 -11.02
N VAL A 210 -15.62 6.08 -10.12
CA VAL A 210 -15.29 6.31 -8.71
C VAL A 210 -16.04 5.34 -7.82
N ALA A 211 -15.32 4.72 -6.89
CA ALA A 211 -15.87 3.93 -5.79
C ALA A 211 -15.37 4.47 -4.45
N VAL A 212 -16.18 4.35 -3.40
CA VAL A 212 -15.89 4.91 -2.07
C VAL A 212 -16.20 3.93 -0.94
N GLY A 213 -15.60 4.14 0.22
CA GLY A 213 -15.90 3.39 1.44
C GLY A 213 -15.24 2.02 1.55
N GLY A 214 -14.25 1.71 0.70
CA GLY A 214 -13.42 0.53 0.89
C GLY A 214 -12.52 0.68 2.11
N LYS A 215 -12.28 -0.41 2.81
CA LYS A 215 -11.32 -0.44 3.92
C LYS A 215 -10.70 -1.82 4.11
N MET A 216 -9.49 -1.81 4.63
CA MET A 216 -8.81 -2.96 5.21
C MET A 216 -8.34 -2.58 6.61
N GLY A 217 -8.52 -3.45 7.59
CA GLY A 217 -8.04 -3.18 8.95
C GLY A 217 -8.82 -3.92 10.04
N SER A 218 -8.75 -3.41 11.27
CA SER A 218 -9.54 -3.93 12.39
C SER A 218 -11.03 -3.87 12.06
N GLY A 219 -11.73 -4.96 12.26
CA GLY A 219 -13.14 -5.11 11.84
C GLY A 219 -13.31 -5.54 10.38
N GLY A 220 -12.23 -6.03 9.76
CA GLY A 220 -12.31 -6.71 8.46
C GLY A 220 -12.11 -5.83 7.23
N MET A 221 -12.26 -6.46 6.08
CA MET A 221 -12.30 -5.84 4.77
C MET A 221 -13.75 -5.42 4.45
N THR A 222 -13.89 -4.21 3.92
CA THR A 222 -15.12 -3.74 3.26
C THR A 222 -14.75 -3.41 1.83
N VAL A 223 -15.51 -3.91 0.87
CA VAL A 223 -15.35 -3.57 -0.54
C VAL A 223 -15.95 -2.17 -0.79
N ALA A 224 -15.22 -1.33 -1.52
CA ALA A 224 -15.70 0.01 -1.90
C ALA A 224 -16.97 -0.10 -2.75
N GLN A 225 -17.93 0.79 -2.49
CA GLN A 225 -19.18 0.87 -3.24
C GLN A 225 -19.05 1.82 -4.44
N PRO A 226 -19.56 1.45 -5.62
CA PRO A 226 -19.62 2.36 -6.76
C PRO A 226 -20.41 3.64 -6.39
N LEU A 227 -19.78 4.81 -6.58
CA LEU A 227 -20.42 6.10 -6.32
C LEU A 227 -21.36 6.52 -7.46
N ASN A 228 -21.38 5.76 -8.55
CA ASN A 228 -22.04 6.10 -9.80
C ASN A 228 -21.59 7.46 -10.37
N VAL A 229 -20.28 7.70 -10.34
CA VAL A 229 -19.64 8.93 -10.86
C VAL A 229 -18.53 8.54 -11.83
N PHE A 230 -18.51 9.20 -12.97
CA PHE A 230 -17.38 9.28 -13.90
C PHE A 230 -16.72 10.65 -13.76
N VAL A 231 -15.39 10.67 -13.80
CA VAL A 231 -14.60 11.89 -13.74
C VAL A 231 -13.49 11.88 -14.78
N GLU A 232 -13.29 13.00 -15.44
CA GLU A 232 -12.17 13.19 -16.35
C GLU A 232 -10.86 13.37 -15.59
N PRO A 233 -9.69 13.02 -16.19
CA PRO A 233 -8.41 13.07 -15.48
C PRO A 233 -8.08 14.42 -14.85
N HIS A 234 -8.40 15.52 -15.52
CA HIS A 234 -8.11 16.88 -15.05
C HIS A 234 -8.96 17.35 -13.84
N GLU A 235 -10.06 16.67 -13.56
CA GLU A 235 -10.93 16.96 -12.40
C GLU A 235 -10.76 15.93 -11.25
N ALA A 236 -10.08 14.81 -11.51
CA ALA A 236 -10.03 13.68 -10.59
C ALA A 236 -9.38 14.02 -9.24
N ALA A 237 -8.30 14.80 -9.24
CA ALA A 237 -7.64 15.23 -8.00
C ALA A 237 -8.56 16.16 -7.18
N ARG A 238 -9.23 17.12 -7.83
CA ARG A 238 -10.16 18.05 -7.19
C ARG A 238 -11.40 17.34 -6.62
N LEU A 239 -11.96 16.38 -7.37
CA LEU A 239 -13.08 15.57 -6.90
C LEU A 239 -12.68 14.72 -5.68
N THR A 240 -11.50 14.11 -5.70
CA THR A 240 -10.97 13.38 -4.55
C THR A 240 -10.81 14.30 -3.34
N GLY A 241 -10.30 15.51 -3.54
CA GLY A 241 -10.22 16.55 -2.50
C GLY A 241 -11.58 16.87 -1.89
N ALA A 242 -12.62 17.05 -2.71
CA ALA A 242 -13.99 17.30 -2.24
C ALA A 242 -14.54 16.12 -1.41
N ILE A 243 -14.28 14.87 -1.81
CA ILE A 243 -14.65 13.67 -1.03
C ILE A 243 -13.93 13.65 0.32
N ILE A 244 -12.65 14.01 0.35
CA ILE A 244 -11.85 14.06 1.60
C ILE A 244 -12.41 15.12 2.54
N LEU A 245 -12.75 16.32 2.03
CA LEU A 245 -13.32 17.40 2.84
C LEU A 245 -14.73 17.06 3.33
N LEU A 246 -15.55 16.41 2.51
CA LEU A 246 -16.85 15.89 2.94
C LEU A 246 -16.68 14.90 4.11
N PHE A 247 -15.73 13.96 3.99
CA PHE A 247 -15.42 13.03 5.07
C PHE A 247 -14.87 13.73 6.32
N ARG A 248 -14.03 14.77 6.17
CA ARG A 248 -13.53 15.59 7.29
C ARG A 248 -14.68 16.17 8.11
N ASP A 249 -15.68 16.71 7.41
CA ASP A 249 -16.76 17.46 8.02
C ASP A 249 -17.85 16.56 8.62
N GLU A 250 -18.21 15.47 7.92
CA GLU A 250 -19.36 14.61 8.24
C GLU A 250 -18.99 13.26 8.86
N GLY A 251 -17.72 12.87 8.79
CA GLY A 251 -17.26 11.57 9.34
C GLY A 251 -17.35 11.52 10.86
N SER A 252 -17.83 10.39 11.40
CA SER A 252 -17.92 10.18 12.85
C SER A 252 -16.55 10.28 13.53
N ARG A 253 -16.50 10.97 14.67
CA ARG A 253 -15.31 11.16 15.52
C ARG A 253 -15.45 10.55 16.91
N GLU A 254 -16.59 9.94 17.22
CA GLU A 254 -16.89 9.42 18.56
C GLU A 254 -16.03 8.19 18.89
N GLN A 255 -16.03 7.20 18.01
CA GLN A 255 -15.33 5.94 18.20
C GLN A 255 -14.31 5.70 17.08
N ARG A 256 -13.03 5.62 17.40
CA ARG A 256 -11.96 5.39 16.41
C ARG A 256 -12.11 4.10 15.61
N SER A 257 -12.75 3.08 16.15
CA SER A 257 -13.05 1.83 15.46
C SER A 257 -14.09 1.99 14.35
N ARG A 258 -14.96 3.01 14.45
CA ARG A 258 -16.04 3.33 13.49
C ARG A 258 -15.87 4.71 12.81
N ALA A 259 -14.66 5.22 12.72
CA ALA A 259 -14.37 6.56 12.19
C ALA A 259 -13.81 6.57 10.74
N ARG A 260 -13.85 5.44 10.00
CA ARG A 260 -13.44 5.38 8.57
C ARG A 260 -14.60 5.81 7.66
N LEU A 261 -14.27 6.25 6.43
CA LEU A 261 -15.27 6.62 5.41
C LEU A 261 -16.31 5.52 5.18
N ALA A 262 -15.89 4.25 5.22
CA ALA A 262 -16.80 3.11 5.08
C ALA A 262 -18.02 3.18 6.01
N PHE A 263 -17.82 3.67 7.23
CA PHE A 263 -18.92 3.79 8.21
C PHE A 263 -19.82 4.99 7.92
N LEU A 264 -19.29 6.09 7.40
CA LEU A 264 -20.13 7.20 6.91
C LEU A 264 -21.02 6.74 5.74
N ILE A 265 -20.45 5.93 4.82
CA ILE A 265 -21.23 5.35 3.71
C ILE A 265 -22.27 4.33 4.23
N GLU A 266 -21.93 3.52 5.23
CA GLU A 266 -22.87 2.59 5.89
C GLU A 266 -24.04 3.33 6.54
N ASP A 267 -23.75 4.43 7.25
CA ASP A 267 -24.76 5.20 8.02
C ASP A 267 -25.65 6.06 7.10
N TRP A 268 -25.09 6.61 6.02
CA TRP A 268 -25.83 7.51 5.13
C TRP A 268 -26.46 6.83 3.91
N GLY A 269 -25.87 5.75 3.46
CA GLY A 269 -26.11 5.19 2.14
C GLY A 269 -25.39 5.96 1.03
N ILE A 270 -25.10 5.27 -0.07
CA ILE A 270 -24.31 5.82 -1.18
C ILE A 270 -25.02 6.99 -1.89
N GLU A 271 -26.35 6.96 -1.97
CA GLU A 271 -27.17 7.96 -2.65
C GLU A 271 -27.14 9.31 -1.92
N ARG A 272 -27.29 9.29 -0.58
CA ARG A 272 -27.18 10.51 0.22
C ARG A 272 -25.77 11.08 0.18
N PHE A 273 -24.75 10.22 0.24
CA PHE A 273 -23.36 10.66 0.14
C PHE A 273 -23.08 11.33 -1.20
N ARG A 274 -23.57 10.76 -2.31
CA ARG A 274 -23.47 11.35 -3.63
C ARG A 274 -24.20 12.71 -3.71
N ALA A 275 -25.42 12.80 -3.23
CA ALA A 275 -26.21 14.04 -3.26
C ALA A 275 -25.51 15.18 -2.49
N GLU A 276 -24.94 14.89 -1.32
CA GLU A 276 -24.16 15.88 -0.55
C GLU A 276 -22.87 16.28 -1.29
N LEU A 277 -22.20 15.34 -1.93
CA LEU A 277 -21.03 15.64 -2.74
C LEU A 277 -21.38 16.55 -3.94
N GLU A 278 -22.48 16.28 -4.64
CA GLU A 278 -22.98 17.12 -5.74
C GLU A 278 -23.36 18.53 -5.26
N TYR A 279 -23.98 18.62 -4.09
CA TYR A 279 -24.29 19.91 -3.46
C TYR A 279 -23.02 20.74 -3.21
N ARG A 280 -21.99 20.13 -2.62
CA ARG A 280 -20.69 20.79 -2.38
C ARG A 280 -19.90 21.06 -3.66
N TRP A 281 -20.06 20.21 -4.65
CA TRP A 281 -19.44 20.36 -5.97
C TRP A 281 -20.05 21.50 -6.79
N GLY A 282 -21.32 21.84 -6.52
CA GLY A 282 -22.07 22.92 -7.15
C GLY A 282 -22.75 22.55 -8.46
N MET A 283 -22.66 21.29 -8.90
CA MET A 283 -23.34 20.77 -10.09
C MET A 283 -23.51 19.24 -10.01
N PRO A 284 -24.45 18.67 -10.77
CA PRO A 284 -24.56 17.22 -10.89
C PRO A 284 -23.29 16.60 -11.45
N LEU A 285 -22.86 15.48 -10.87
CA LEU A 285 -21.73 14.69 -11.34
C LEU A 285 -22.14 13.75 -12.46
N GLN A 286 -21.28 13.56 -13.44
CA GLN A 286 -21.53 12.63 -14.54
C GLN A 286 -21.74 11.21 -14.01
N PRO A 287 -22.76 10.47 -14.48
CA PRO A 287 -22.95 9.08 -14.07
C PRO A 287 -21.82 8.20 -14.57
N ALA A 288 -21.58 7.11 -13.84
CA ALA A 288 -20.54 6.13 -14.18
C ALA A 288 -20.65 5.65 -15.65
N GLN A 289 -19.51 5.45 -16.25
CA GLN A 289 -19.36 5.09 -17.65
C GLN A 289 -18.89 3.64 -17.82
N ARG A 290 -18.57 3.22 -19.05
CA ARG A 290 -18.19 1.84 -19.34
C ARG A 290 -16.89 1.48 -18.60
N ASP A 291 -16.98 0.54 -17.66
CA ASP A 291 -15.83 -0.09 -17.03
C ASP A 291 -15.05 -0.91 -18.07
N VAL A 292 -13.75 -0.74 -18.12
CA VAL A 292 -12.88 -1.44 -19.07
C VAL A 292 -11.82 -2.29 -18.37
N ARG A 293 -11.96 -2.50 -17.07
CA ARG A 293 -11.04 -3.37 -16.32
C ARG A 293 -11.13 -4.81 -16.80
N LEU A 294 -9.98 -5.46 -16.86
CA LEU A 294 -9.85 -6.89 -17.08
C LEU A 294 -10.14 -7.67 -15.78
N THR A 295 -10.46 -8.93 -15.91
CA THR A 295 -10.59 -9.85 -14.76
C THR A 295 -9.22 -10.35 -14.25
N THR A 296 -8.18 -10.20 -15.07
CA THR A 296 -6.80 -10.54 -14.72
C THR A 296 -6.18 -9.49 -13.80
N GLN A 297 -5.24 -9.93 -12.97
CA GLN A 297 -4.44 -9.07 -12.11
C GLN A 297 -2.97 -9.27 -12.42
N THR A 298 -2.17 -8.21 -12.29
CA THR A 298 -0.72 -8.25 -12.41
C THR A 298 -0.06 -7.73 -11.14
N ASP A 299 1.10 -8.26 -10.81
CA ASP A 299 2.00 -7.75 -9.77
C ASP A 299 3.19 -6.98 -10.36
N HIS A 300 3.25 -6.91 -11.71
CA HIS A 300 4.32 -6.31 -12.50
C HIS A 300 5.73 -6.91 -12.26
N LEU A 301 5.81 -8.13 -11.73
CA LEU A 301 7.07 -8.88 -11.65
C LEU A 301 7.43 -9.52 -12.99
N GLY A 302 8.73 -9.74 -13.19
CA GLY A 302 9.27 -10.29 -14.43
C GLY A 302 9.63 -9.23 -15.46
N VAL A 303 9.96 -9.71 -16.67
CA VAL A 303 10.37 -8.85 -17.79
C VAL A 303 9.17 -8.55 -18.67
N GLN A 304 8.80 -7.28 -18.80
CA GLN A 304 7.62 -6.83 -19.53
C GLN A 304 7.98 -5.73 -20.54
N ARG A 305 7.40 -5.77 -21.73
CA ARG A 305 7.53 -4.66 -22.70
C ARG A 305 6.72 -3.46 -22.23
N GLN A 306 7.33 -2.28 -22.35
CA GLN A 306 6.62 -1.02 -22.16
C GLN A 306 5.87 -0.60 -23.45
N GLN A 307 5.00 0.41 -23.35
CA GLN A 307 4.37 1.01 -24.52
C GLN A 307 5.37 1.78 -25.39
N GLN A 308 6.44 2.30 -24.80
CA GLN A 308 7.52 2.96 -25.51
C GLN A 308 8.33 1.92 -26.32
N PRO A 309 8.63 2.21 -27.60
CA PRO A 309 9.38 1.29 -28.45
C PRO A 309 10.73 0.90 -27.82
N ASP A 310 11.06 -0.39 -27.91
CA ASP A 310 12.32 -1.00 -27.45
C ASP A 310 12.65 -0.81 -25.95
N LEU A 311 11.69 -0.34 -25.14
CA LEU A 311 11.87 -0.23 -23.69
C LEU A 311 11.12 -1.33 -22.95
N TRP A 312 11.73 -1.73 -21.84
CA TRP A 312 11.25 -2.80 -20.98
C TRP A 312 11.24 -2.37 -19.52
N SER A 313 10.38 -2.99 -18.74
CA SER A 313 10.40 -2.98 -17.28
C SER A 313 10.82 -4.35 -16.76
N VAL A 314 11.62 -4.36 -15.70
CA VAL A 314 12.08 -5.57 -15.01
C VAL A 314 11.62 -5.49 -13.56
N GLY A 315 10.55 -6.20 -13.24
CA GLY A 315 9.99 -6.27 -11.90
C GLY A 315 10.75 -7.29 -11.05
N LEU A 316 11.21 -6.86 -9.88
CA LEU A 316 12.07 -7.61 -8.96
C LEU A 316 11.30 -7.90 -7.68
N CYS A 317 11.23 -9.16 -7.28
CA CYS A 317 10.64 -9.55 -6.01
C CYS A 317 11.61 -9.22 -4.87
N ILE A 318 11.14 -8.44 -3.91
CA ILE A 318 11.80 -8.21 -2.63
C ILE A 318 11.14 -9.13 -1.60
N PRO A 319 11.77 -10.25 -1.21
CA PRO A 319 11.13 -11.21 -0.31
C PRO A 319 10.59 -10.53 0.95
N THR A 320 9.28 -10.65 1.18
CA THR A 320 8.55 -9.98 2.27
C THR A 320 8.71 -8.45 2.34
N GLY A 321 9.21 -7.82 1.26
CA GLY A 321 9.35 -6.37 1.16
C GLY A 321 10.46 -5.74 2.00
N ARG A 322 11.41 -6.52 2.55
CA ARG A 322 12.53 -5.99 3.34
C ARG A 322 13.80 -5.94 2.52
N VAL A 323 14.46 -4.79 2.49
CA VAL A 323 15.74 -4.54 1.81
C VAL A 323 16.70 -3.83 2.74
N ASN A 324 17.99 -4.09 2.62
CA ASN A 324 19.02 -3.34 3.33
C ASN A 324 19.46 -2.11 2.52
N SER A 325 20.19 -1.21 3.18
CA SER A 325 20.68 0.04 2.56
C SER A 325 21.60 -0.21 1.36
N GLN A 326 22.39 -1.28 1.37
CA GLN A 326 23.26 -1.66 0.25
C GLN A 326 22.43 -2.12 -0.95
N GLY A 327 21.43 -3.00 -0.74
CA GLY A 327 20.52 -3.45 -1.79
C GLY A 327 19.73 -2.30 -2.40
N LEU A 328 19.28 -1.32 -1.57
CA LEU A 328 18.59 -0.14 -2.07
C LEU A 328 19.52 0.77 -2.90
N ALA A 329 20.78 0.97 -2.47
CA ALA A 329 21.78 1.70 -3.23
C ALA A 329 22.14 0.99 -4.55
N GLU A 330 22.16 -0.34 -4.54
CA GLU A 330 22.40 -1.15 -5.74
C GLU A 330 21.24 -1.09 -6.72
N LEU A 331 19.98 -1.11 -6.25
CA LEU A 331 18.81 -0.82 -7.10
C LEU A 331 18.92 0.54 -7.78
N ALA A 332 19.40 1.56 -7.07
CA ALA A 332 19.66 2.87 -7.65
C ALA A 332 20.72 2.80 -8.76
N ARG A 333 21.86 2.13 -8.51
CA ARG A 333 22.92 1.93 -9.51
C ARG A 333 22.39 1.20 -10.75
N LEU A 334 21.69 0.10 -10.57
CA LEU A 334 21.13 -0.67 -11.67
C LEU A 334 20.16 0.15 -12.52
N SER A 335 19.33 0.99 -11.88
CA SER A 335 18.41 1.87 -12.61
C SER A 335 19.12 2.93 -13.47
N GLU A 336 20.30 3.39 -13.05
CA GLU A 336 21.15 4.33 -13.80
C GLU A 336 21.90 3.63 -14.95
N VAL A 337 22.48 2.46 -14.65
CA VAL A 337 23.31 1.73 -15.63
C VAL A 337 22.46 1.13 -16.75
N TYR A 338 21.30 0.59 -16.40
CA TYR A 338 20.47 -0.17 -17.34
C TYR A 338 19.24 0.56 -17.84
N GLY A 339 18.74 1.56 -17.11
CA GLY A 339 17.54 2.34 -17.43
C GLY A 339 17.81 3.83 -17.47
N THR A 340 16.87 4.61 -16.93
CA THR A 340 16.91 6.09 -16.90
C THR A 340 17.01 6.65 -15.47
N GLY A 341 17.49 5.88 -14.51
CA GLY A 341 17.59 6.30 -13.12
C GLY A 341 16.25 6.37 -12.39
N HIS A 342 15.26 5.58 -12.81
CA HIS A 342 13.94 5.52 -12.18
C HIS A 342 13.64 4.10 -11.70
N VAL A 343 13.06 4.01 -10.51
CA VAL A 343 12.56 2.78 -9.90
C VAL A 343 11.10 2.97 -9.50
N ARG A 344 10.31 1.92 -9.59
CA ARG A 344 8.91 1.91 -9.16
C ARG A 344 8.73 0.94 -8.00
N LEU A 345 8.10 1.38 -6.92
CA LEU A 345 7.70 0.51 -5.82
C LEU A 345 6.26 0.02 -6.04
N THR A 346 5.98 -1.24 -5.71
CA THR A 346 4.68 -1.85 -5.95
C THR A 346 3.87 -2.04 -4.66
N PRO A 347 2.53 -2.14 -4.73
CA PRO A 347 1.70 -2.52 -3.57
C PRO A 347 2.00 -3.94 -3.05
N GLY A 348 2.57 -4.81 -3.90
CA GLY A 348 3.09 -6.13 -3.53
C GLY A 348 4.44 -6.09 -2.82
N GLN A 349 4.89 -4.90 -2.35
CA GLN A 349 6.16 -4.69 -1.63
C GLN A 349 7.42 -4.99 -2.47
N ASN A 350 7.36 -4.83 -3.77
CA ASN A 350 8.41 -5.13 -4.74
C ASN A 350 8.94 -3.86 -5.41
N ALA A 351 9.97 -3.99 -6.25
CA ALA A 351 10.54 -2.91 -7.04
C ALA A 351 10.57 -3.24 -8.54
N VAL A 352 10.44 -2.23 -9.39
CA VAL A 352 10.54 -2.39 -10.85
C VAL A 352 11.55 -1.42 -11.41
N LEU A 353 12.54 -1.93 -12.12
CA LEU A 353 13.45 -1.13 -12.95
C LEU A 353 12.76 -0.85 -14.28
N VAL A 354 12.74 0.41 -14.69
CA VAL A 354 11.98 0.84 -15.86
C VAL A 354 12.87 1.48 -16.92
N ASN A 355 12.33 1.62 -18.14
CA ASN A 355 13.01 2.20 -19.29
C ASN A 355 14.32 1.49 -19.66
N VAL A 356 14.34 0.17 -19.52
CA VAL A 356 15.51 -0.66 -19.86
C VAL A 356 15.49 -0.95 -21.37
N PRO A 357 16.51 -0.51 -22.16
CA PRO A 357 16.60 -0.86 -23.56
C PRO A 357 16.69 -2.37 -23.76
N GLY A 358 16.07 -2.91 -24.81
CA GLY A 358 15.98 -4.35 -25.03
C GLY A 358 17.31 -5.07 -25.02
N ASN A 359 18.36 -4.46 -25.58
CA ASN A 359 19.72 -5.02 -25.60
C ASN A 359 20.43 -5.02 -24.21
N ARG A 360 19.86 -4.31 -23.22
CA ARG A 360 20.39 -4.26 -21.85
C ARG A 360 19.65 -5.20 -20.89
N VAL A 361 18.54 -5.82 -21.31
CA VAL A 361 17.76 -6.73 -20.44
C VAL A 361 18.60 -7.93 -20.03
N ALA A 362 19.21 -8.63 -20.98
CA ALA A 362 20.02 -9.83 -20.65
C ALA A 362 21.23 -9.53 -19.75
N PRO A 363 22.03 -8.46 -19.99
CA PRO A 363 23.06 -8.04 -19.04
C PRO A 363 22.51 -7.67 -17.66
N LEU A 364 21.36 -6.98 -17.56
CA LEU A 364 20.73 -6.69 -16.27
C LEU A 364 20.35 -7.96 -15.52
N LEU A 365 19.75 -8.95 -16.20
CA LEU A 365 19.37 -10.23 -15.58
C LEU A 365 20.56 -11.03 -15.03
N ALA A 366 21.79 -10.76 -15.50
CA ALA A 366 23.02 -11.37 -15.03
C ALA A 366 23.61 -10.69 -13.76
N GLU A 367 23.09 -9.53 -13.35
CA GLU A 367 23.59 -8.79 -12.19
C GLU A 367 23.39 -9.57 -10.88
N PRO A 368 24.37 -9.52 -9.96
CA PRO A 368 24.33 -10.32 -8.72
C PRO A 368 23.09 -10.07 -7.85
N LEU A 369 22.62 -8.81 -7.75
CA LEU A 369 21.44 -8.47 -6.95
C LEU A 369 20.19 -9.22 -7.43
N LEU A 370 20.07 -9.53 -8.73
CA LEU A 370 18.89 -10.20 -9.28
C LEU A 370 18.83 -11.71 -8.94
N LYS A 371 19.88 -12.25 -8.34
CA LYS A 371 19.83 -13.58 -7.72
C LYS A 371 19.10 -13.57 -6.38
N GLU A 372 19.16 -12.44 -5.66
CA GLU A 372 18.47 -12.22 -4.37
C GLU A 372 17.08 -11.64 -4.58
N LEU A 373 16.98 -10.63 -5.47
CA LEU A 373 15.73 -9.98 -5.87
C LEU A 373 15.31 -10.49 -7.24
N SER A 374 14.86 -11.75 -7.30
CA SER A 374 14.58 -12.42 -8.57
C SER A 374 13.39 -11.78 -9.30
N PRO A 375 13.49 -11.58 -10.63
CA PRO A 375 12.32 -11.24 -11.45
C PRO A 375 11.37 -12.44 -11.65
N GLU A 376 11.88 -13.65 -11.47
CA GLU A 376 11.13 -14.91 -11.60
C GLU A 376 11.23 -15.74 -10.31
N PRO A 377 10.71 -15.22 -9.17
CA PRO A 377 10.73 -15.96 -7.92
C PRO A 377 9.75 -17.13 -7.96
N HIS A 378 9.97 -18.11 -7.08
CA HIS A 378 8.98 -19.18 -6.88
C HIS A 378 7.61 -18.60 -6.53
N PRO A 379 6.47 -19.17 -7.00
CA PRO A 379 5.12 -18.65 -6.78
C PRO A 379 4.80 -18.30 -5.33
N PHE A 380 5.25 -19.06 -4.35
CA PHE A 380 5.03 -18.77 -2.93
C PHE A 380 5.81 -17.56 -2.43
N THR A 381 7.02 -17.33 -2.92
CA THR A 381 7.80 -16.11 -2.62
C THR A 381 7.16 -14.91 -3.32
N ARG A 382 6.72 -15.07 -4.57
CA ARG A 382 6.05 -14.05 -5.37
C ARG A 382 4.76 -13.56 -4.71
N GLY A 383 3.93 -14.49 -4.22
CA GLY A 383 2.64 -14.19 -3.60
C GLY A 383 2.71 -13.79 -2.13
N MET A 384 3.90 -13.75 -1.52
CA MET A 384 4.05 -13.48 -0.09
C MET A 384 4.09 -11.97 0.21
N VAL A 385 3.06 -11.47 0.87
CA VAL A 385 3.00 -10.09 1.39
C VAL A 385 2.90 -10.12 2.89
N THR A 386 3.75 -9.37 3.59
CA THR A 386 3.79 -9.38 5.06
C THR A 386 3.70 -7.98 5.63
N CYS A 387 3.07 -7.82 6.78
CA CYS A 387 3.25 -6.60 7.59
C CYS A 387 4.62 -6.63 8.30
N ILE A 388 4.84 -5.63 9.16
CA ILE A 388 6.15 -5.46 9.83
C ILE A 388 6.39 -6.46 10.98
N GLY A 389 5.33 -7.08 11.55
CA GLY A 389 5.47 -8.00 12.68
C GLY A 389 5.95 -7.35 13.98
N THR A 390 6.28 -8.22 14.95
CA THR A 390 6.73 -7.81 16.28
C THR A 390 8.09 -7.13 16.31
N ASP A 391 8.93 -7.25 15.28
CA ASP A 391 10.24 -6.58 15.22
C ASP A 391 10.13 -5.08 15.46
N TYR A 392 9.10 -4.42 14.88
CA TYR A 392 8.97 -2.97 14.91
C TYR A 392 7.53 -2.47 15.09
N CYS A 393 6.53 -3.32 15.35
CA CYS A 393 5.14 -2.89 15.47
C CYS A 393 4.64 -2.93 16.91
N ASN A 394 4.03 -1.81 17.37
CA ASN A 394 3.43 -1.72 18.70
C ASN A 394 2.18 -2.58 18.89
N LEU A 395 1.57 -3.07 17.81
CA LEU A 395 0.28 -3.78 17.81
C LEU A 395 0.41 -5.25 17.39
N ALA A 396 1.52 -5.63 16.78
CA ALA A 396 1.71 -7.00 16.31
C ALA A 396 1.76 -7.97 17.50
N LEU A 397 1.19 -9.14 17.30
CA LEU A 397 1.17 -10.24 18.25
C LEU A 397 2.22 -11.30 17.92
N ILE A 398 2.60 -11.40 16.63
CA ILE A 398 3.57 -12.35 16.11
C ILE A 398 4.56 -11.66 15.16
N GLU A 399 5.72 -12.29 14.97
CA GLU A 399 6.65 -11.95 13.89
C GLU A 399 6.05 -12.41 12.55
N THR A 400 6.35 -11.71 11.45
CA THR A 400 5.74 -12.00 10.14
C THR A 400 6.72 -12.07 8.98
N LYS A 401 7.79 -11.25 8.97
CA LYS A 401 8.67 -11.14 7.81
C LYS A 401 9.63 -12.32 7.68
N ALA A 402 10.33 -12.65 8.74
CA ALA A 402 11.21 -13.80 8.76
C ALA A 402 10.42 -15.11 8.66
N THR A 403 9.34 -15.22 9.43
CA THR A 403 8.44 -16.38 9.41
C THR A 403 7.81 -16.59 8.04
N GLY A 404 7.31 -15.52 7.39
CA GLY A 404 6.71 -15.61 6.06
C GLY A 404 7.72 -15.97 4.98
N LYS A 405 8.95 -15.42 5.03
CA LYS A 405 10.03 -15.76 4.12
C LYS A 405 10.41 -17.24 4.24
N ASP A 406 10.68 -17.69 5.47
CA ASP A 406 11.07 -19.08 5.74
C ASP A 406 9.95 -20.06 5.35
N LEU A 407 8.69 -19.74 5.63
CA LEU A 407 7.56 -20.54 5.19
C LEU A 407 7.49 -20.65 3.65
N ALA A 408 7.65 -19.53 2.93
CA ALA A 408 7.65 -19.55 1.47
C ALA A 408 8.77 -20.44 0.90
N GLU A 409 9.96 -20.42 1.51
CA GLU A 409 11.10 -21.26 1.13
C GLU A 409 10.85 -22.75 1.43
N ARG A 410 10.25 -23.09 2.57
CA ARG A 410 9.88 -24.49 2.90
C ARG A 410 8.81 -25.03 1.95
N LEU A 411 7.77 -24.23 1.68
CA LEU A 411 6.73 -24.59 0.72
C LEU A 411 7.28 -24.74 -0.70
N ALA A 412 8.21 -23.87 -1.12
CA ALA A 412 8.85 -23.98 -2.44
C ALA A 412 9.63 -25.30 -2.62
N ARG A 413 10.33 -25.75 -1.57
CA ARG A 413 10.98 -27.07 -1.60
C ARG A 413 9.99 -28.22 -1.71
N ARG A 414 8.82 -28.11 -1.07
CA ARG A 414 7.78 -29.15 -1.07
C ARG A 414 6.95 -29.17 -2.36
N PHE A 415 6.76 -28.02 -2.99
CA PHE A 415 5.95 -27.84 -4.19
C PHE A 415 6.76 -27.11 -5.29
N PRO A 416 7.74 -27.77 -5.92
CA PRO A 416 8.65 -27.12 -6.89
C PRO A 416 7.92 -26.56 -8.14
N SER A 417 6.73 -27.06 -8.45
CA SER A 417 5.92 -26.68 -9.63
C SER A 417 4.54 -26.14 -9.21
N ALA A 418 4.50 -25.31 -8.16
CA ALA A 418 3.25 -24.75 -7.67
C ALA A 418 2.61 -23.75 -8.64
N GLU A 419 1.30 -23.72 -8.66
CA GLU A 419 0.53 -22.66 -9.30
C GLU A 419 0.61 -21.35 -8.51
N PRO A 420 0.45 -20.17 -9.16
CA PRO A 420 0.45 -18.89 -8.48
C PRO A 420 -0.61 -18.83 -7.35
N LEU A 421 -0.17 -18.44 -6.16
CA LEU A 421 -0.99 -18.35 -4.95
C LEU A 421 -0.55 -17.16 -4.12
N THR A 422 -1.49 -16.31 -3.72
CA THR A 422 -1.22 -15.18 -2.83
C THR A 422 -1.34 -15.61 -1.37
N MET A 423 -0.32 -15.29 -0.57
CA MET A 423 -0.27 -15.54 0.87
C MET A 423 0.06 -14.24 1.61
N HIS A 424 -0.87 -13.73 2.39
CA HIS A 424 -0.72 -12.45 3.05
C HIS A 424 -0.73 -12.57 4.57
N TRP A 425 0.28 -12.00 5.25
CA TRP A 425 0.44 -12.03 6.69
C TRP A 425 0.20 -10.69 7.36
N SER A 426 -0.72 -10.66 8.29
CA SER A 426 -0.89 -9.55 9.23
C SER A 426 -0.57 -10.05 10.65
N GLY A 427 0.37 -9.42 11.35
CA GLY A 427 0.77 -9.80 12.70
C GLY A 427 -0.30 -9.53 13.79
N CYS A 428 -1.46 -8.98 13.41
CA CYS A 428 -2.60 -8.71 14.29
C CYS A 428 -3.86 -8.35 13.48
N PRO A 429 -5.04 -8.19 14.12
CA PRO A 429 -6.29 -7.80 13.46
C PRO A 429 -6.26 -6.45 12.71
N ALA A 430 -5.21 -5.62 12.88
CA ALA A 430 -5.09 -4.36 12.15
C ALA A 430 -4.95 -4.51 10.62
N GLY A 431 -4.69 -5.71 10.10
CA GLY A 431 -4.81 -6.05 8.68
C GLY A 431 -3.79 -5.38 7.76
N CYS A 432 -2.62 -4.94 8.26
CA CYS A 432 -1.64 -4.19 7.48
C CYS A 432 -0.99 -4.99 6.35
N GLY A 433 -0.99 -6.32 6.43
CA GLY A 433 -0.53 -7.23 5.38
C GLY A 433 -1.64 -7.63 4.40
N ASN A 434 -2.85 -7.05 4.51
CA ASN A 434 -3.99 -7.30 3.62
C ASN A 434 -4.44 -8.78 3.57
N HIS A 435 -4.37 -9.50 4.70
CA HIS A 435 -4.66 -10.94 4.76
C HIS A 435 -6.06 -11.32 4.26
N GLN A 436 -7.03 -10.41 4.30
CA GLN A 436 -8.39 -10.67 3.81
C GLN A 436 -8.57 -10.51 2.30
N ALA A 437 -7.52 -10.08 1.58
CA ALA A 437 -7.56 -9.90 0.13
C ALA A 437 -6.74 -10.97 -0.62
N ALA A 438 -6.31 -12.01 0.05
CA ALA A 438 -5.45 -13.06 -0.49
C ALA A 438 -6.17 -14.41 -0.65
N ASP A 439 -5.59 -15.30 -1.46
CA ASP A 439 -6.06 -16.70 -1.56
C ASP A 439 -5.96 -17.38 -0.18
N ILE A 440 -4.83 -17.17 0.53
CA ILE A 440 -4.61 -17.59 1.92
C ILE A 440 -4.15 -16.37 2.73
N GLY A 441 -4.90 -16.02 3.74
CA GLY A 441 -4.58 -14.94 4.66
C GLY A 441 -4.23 -15.45 6.05
N PHE A 442 -3.20 -14.86 6.68
CA PHE A 442 -2.80 -15.17 8.05
C PHE A 442 -2.98 -13.93 8.92
N GLN A 443 -3.76 -14.07 10.00
CA GLN A 443 -3.89 -13.04 11.02
C GLN A 443 -3.25 -13.52 12.32
N GLY A 444 -2.21 -12.84 12.77
CA GLY A 444 -1.52 -13.15 14.01
C GLY A 444 -2.41 -13.08 15.24
N THR A 445 -2.26 -14.07 16.10
CA THR A 445 -2.93 -14.23 17.39
C THR A 445 -2.01 -14.98 18.35
N LYS A 446 -2.53 -15.34 19.53
CA LYS A 446 -1.83 -16.19 20.51
C LYS A 446 -2.74 -17.36 20.87
N ALA A 447 -2.18 -18.56 20.98
CA ALA A 447 -2.86 -19.75 21.49
C ALA A 447 -2.26 -20.20 22.83
N ARG A 448 -2.97 -21.06 23.54
CA ARG A 448 -2.45 -21.75 24.73
C ARG A 448 -2.35 -23.23 24.43
N ILE A 449 -1.16 -23.81 24.63
CA ILE A 449 -0.91 -25.24 24.52
C ILE A 449 -0.21 -25.68 25.81
N ASP A 450 -0.78 -26.65 26.49
CA ASP A 450 -0.24 -27.22 27.75
C ASP A 450 0.10 -26.17 28.84
N GLY A 451 -0.64 -25.03 28.81
CA GLY A 451 -0.45 -23.90 29.72
C GLY A 451 0.43 -22.77 29.19
N ASP A 452 1.24 -23.01 28.17
CA ASP A 452 2.14 -22.04 27.56
C ASP A 452 1.43 -21.19 26.49
N VAL A 453 1.84 -19.92 26.36
CA VAL A 453 1.36 -19.00 25.34
C VAL A 453 2.28 -19.05 24.13
N VAL A 454 1.78 -19.53 23.00
CA VAL A 454 2.53 -19.69 21.76
C VAL A 454 2.02 -18.75 20.67
N ASP A 455 2.88 -18.46 19.69
CA ASP A 455 2.51 -17.72 18.48
C ASP A 455 1.55 -18.57 17.64
N ALA A 456 0.44 -17.95 17.23
CA ALA A 456 -0.59 -18.61 16.44
C ALA A 456 -1.16 -17.70 15.37
N VAL A 457 -1.90 -18.27 14.43
CA VAL A 457 -2.59 -17.55 13.36
C VAL A 457 -4.04 -18.00 13.24
N SER A 458 -4.90 -17.07 12.84
CA SER A 458 -6.17 -17.41 12.20
C SER A 458 -5.93 -17.47 10.69
N ILE A 459 -6.40 -18.52 10.02
CA ILE A 459 -6.31 -18.71 8.57
C ILE A 459 -7.60 -18.27 7.91
N PHE A 460 -7.45 -17.46 6.87
CA PHE A 460 -8.53 -16.98 6.01
C PHE A 460 -8.29 -17.48 4.58
N ILE A 461 -9.36 -17.77 3.82
CA ILE A 461 -9.27 -18.28 2.45
C ILE A 461 -10.22 -17.56 1.49
N GLY A 462 -9.84 -17.49 0.22
CA GLY A 462 -10.72 -17.09 -0.88
C GLY A 462 -10.95 -15.59 -1.02
N GLY A 463 -10.10 -14.74 -0.41
CA GLY A 463 -10.11 -13.30 -0.62
C GLY A 463 -9.71 -12.93 -2.05
N ARG A 464 -10.27 -11.85 -2.57
CA ARG A 464 -9.97 -11.32 -3.90
C ARG A 464 -10.08 -9.82 -3.95
N THR A 465 -9.30 -9.23 -4.84
CA THR A 465 -9.43 -7.85 -5.32
C THR A 465 -9.79 -7.86 -6.80
N GLY A 466 -10.10 -6.71 -7.38
CA GLY A 466 -10.54 -6.60 -8.76
C GLY A 466 -12.06 -6.51 -8.91
N PRO A 467 -12.60 -6.67 -10.12
CA PRO A 467 -14.05 -6.51 -10.38
C PRO A 467 -14.95 -7.42 -9.54
N ASP A 468 -14.46 -8.57 -9.12
CA ASP A 468 -15.14 -9.56 -8.28
C ASP A 468 -14.58 -9.59 -6.84
N ALA A 469 -14.15 -8.46 -6.34
CA ALA A 469 -13.57 -8.30 -5.01
C ALA A 469 -14.48 -8.83 -3.90
N ARG A 470 -13.88 -9.56 -2.97
CA ARG A 470 -14.56 -10.08 -1.78
C ARG A 470 -13.58 -10.33 -0.65
N PRO A 471 -14.01 -10.20 0.60
CA PRO A 471 -13.17 -10.58 1.75
C PRO A 471 -12.96 -12.10 1.81
N ALA A 472 -11.79 -12.51 2.30
CA ALA A 472 -11.53 -13.89 2.65
C ALA A 472 -12.38 -14.31 3.86
N GLU A 473 -12.79 -15.56 3.88
CA GLU A 473 -13.53 -16.17 4.97
C GLU A 473 -12.58 -16.87 5.96
N LYS A 474 -12.88 -16.78 7.26
CA LYS A 474 -12.08 -17.47 8.28
C LYS A 474 -12.32 -18.97 8.19
N LEU A 475 -11.24 -19.73 7.92
CA LEU A 475 -11.26 -21.19 7.87
C LEU A 475 -10.90 -21.82 9.21
N MET A 476 -9.84 -21.30 9.86
CA MET A 476 -9.30 -21.84 11.12
C MET A 476 -8.95 -20.69 12.07
N ASP A 477 -8.95 -20.98 13.35
CA ASP A 477 -8.57 -20.03 14.39
C ASP A 477 -7.53 -20.65 15.33
N LEU A 478 -6.68 -19.82 15.93
CA LEU A 478 -5.70 -20.22 16.96
C LEU A 478 -4.76 -21.37 16.54
N LEU A 479 -4.45 -21.51 15.24
CA LEU A 479 -3.49 -22.51 14.78
C LEU A 479 -2.05 -22.07 15.16
N PRO A 480 -1.31 -22.86 15.95
CA PRO A 480 0.09 -22.57 16.23
C PRO A 480 0.94 -22.44 14.96
N VAL A 481 1.89 -21.50 14.95
CA VAL A 481 2.72 -21.23 13.75
C VAL A 481 3.56 -22.42 13.34
N ASP A 482 4.04 -23.23 14.29
CA ASP A 482 4.81 -24.44 14.06
C ASP A 482 3.99 -25.59 13.41
N MET A 483 2.65 -25.54 13.51
CA MET A 483 1.76 -26.51 12.85
C MET A 483 1.43 -26.15 11.39
N LEU A 484 1.92 -25.01 10.88
CA LEU A 484 1.62 -24.59 9.50
C LEU A 484 2.15 -25.58 8.46
N ASP A 485 3.28 -26.23 8.70
CA ASP A 485 3.85 -27.22 7.78
C ASP A 485 3.01 -28.50 7.62
N ASP A 486 2.14 -28.80 8.59
CA ASP A 486 1.20 -29.91 8.53
C ASP A 486 -0.10 -29.53 7.79
N VAL A 487 -0.59 -28.31 8.03
CA VAL A 487 -1.89 -27.85 7.55
C VAL A 487 -1.84 -27.28 6.12
N LEU A 488 -0.84 -26.44 5.82
CA LEU A 488 -0.79 -25.72 4.54
C LEU A 488 -0.65 -26.62 3.32
N PRO A 489 0.12 -27.72 3.33
CA PRO A 489 0.20 -28.59 2.17
C PRO A 489 -1.15 -29.19 1.75
N LEU A 490 -1.98 -29.55 2.72
CA LEU A 490 -3.33 -30.06 2.46
C LEU A 490 -4.22 -28.96 1.87
N LEU A 491 -4.14 -27.76 2.43
CA LEU A 491 -4.91 -26.60 1.98
C LEU A 491 -4.50 -26.20 0.56
N ILE A 492 -3.19 -26.11 0.27
CA ILE A 492 -2.67 -25.74 -1.06
C ILE A 492 -3.12 -26.74 -2.11
N SER A 493 -2.97 -28.05 -1.86
CA SER A 493 -3.37 -29.10 -2.81
C SER A 493 -4.86 -29.04 -3.13
N ASN A 494 -5.70 -28.75 -2.14
CA ASN A 494 -7.14 -28.59 -2.35
C ASN A 494 -7.48 -27.32 -3.16
N LEU A 495 -6.81 -26.18 -2.87
CA LEU A 495 -7.02 -24.94 -3.61
C LEU A 495 -6.56 -25.05 -5.07
N GLU A 496 -5.45 -25.70 -5.34
CA GLU A 496 -4.99 -25.98 -6.71
C GLU A 496 -6.00 -26.84 -7.48
N THR A 497 -6.56 -27.85 -6.82
CA THR A 497 -7.60 -28.69 -7.41
C THR A 497 -8.85 -27.88 -7.73
N LEU A 498 -9.32 -27.01 -6.82
CA LEU A 498 -10.46 -26.14 -7.02
C LEU A 498 -10.22 -25.11 -8.14
N LYS A 499 -9.02 -24.55 -8.24
CA LYS A 499 -8.64 -23.62 -9.33
C LYS A 499 -8.66 -24.32 -10.68
N LYS A 500 -8.18 -25.57 -10.77
CA LYS A 500 -8.21 -26.37 -12.01
C LYS A 500 -9.64 -26.70 -12.47
N VAL A 501 -10.51 -27.05 -11.53
CA VAL A 501 -11.94 -27.36 -11.83
C VAL A 501 -12.69 -26.11 -12.29
N ARG A 502 -12.33 -24.92 -11.78
CA ARG A 502 -12.96 -23.64 -12.15
C ARG A 502 -12.45 -23.03 -13.46
N ARG A 503 -11.36 -23.53 -14.03
CA ARG A 503 -10.93 -23.21 -15.39
C ARG A 503 -11.85 -23.96 -16.38
N VAL A 504 -13.11 -23.52 -16.52
CA VAL A 504 -13.94 -23.81 -17.69
C VAL A 504 -13.20 -23.23 -18.89
N PRO A 505 -13.06 -23.91 -20.03
CA PRO A 505 -12.41 -23.37 -21.23
C PRO A 505 -13.03 -22.00 -21.53
N GLU A 506 -12.26 -20.94 -21.47
CA GLU A 506 -12.68 -19.65 -21.99
C GLU A 506 -12.92 -19.86 -23.50
N ALA A 507 -14.15 -19.59 -23.94
CA ALA A 507 -14.44 -19.45 -25.35
C ALA A 507 -13.46 -18.39 -25.89
N GLU A 508 -12.83 -18.67 -27.04
CA GLU A 508 -11.85 -17.82 -27.72
C GLU A 508 -12.29 -16.36 -27.63
N GLU A 509 -11.62 -15.59 -26.74
CA GLU A 509 -11.79 -14.15 -26.69
C GLU A 509 -11.28 -13.58 -28.01
N SER A 510 -12.19 -13.10 -28.81
CA SER A 510 -11.88 -12.25 -29.95
C SER A 510 -11.10 -11.03 -29.40
N VAL A 511 -9.81 -10.98 -29.70
CA VAL A 511 -8.95 -9.84 -29.42
C VAL A 511 -9.57 -8.61 -30.09
N LEU A 512 -10.34 -7.83 -29.34
CA LEU A 512 -10.75 -6.49 -29.74
C LEU A 512 -9.48 -5.62 -29.80
N MET A 513 -8.90 -5.56 -30.97
CA MET A 513 -7.88 -4.56 -31.27
C MET A 513 -8.50 -3.19 -31.02
N VAL A 514 -8.03 -2.51 -29.98
CA VAL A 514 -8.29 -1.07 -29.81
C VAL A 514 -7.61 -0.36 -30.99
N PRO A 515 -8.35 0.37 -31.84
CA PRO A 515 -7.70 1.11 -32.91
C PRO A 515 -6.72 2.11 -32.30
N ALA A 516 -5.51 2.16 -32.83
CA ALA A 516 -4.58 3.23 -32.50
C ALA A 516 -5.28 4.57 -32.82
N LEU A 517 -5.43 5.41 -31.81
CA LEU A 517 -5.88 6.78 -31.98
C LEU A 517 -4.82 7.57 -32.77
N PRO A 518 -5.23 8.48 -33.65
CA PRO A 518 -4.34 9.24 -34.53
C PRO A 518 -3.40 10.16 -33.78
#